data_704910aedbcc55bf10be7c6b60ac94a5
#
_entry.id   704910aedbcc55bf10be7c6b60ac94a5
#
_cell.length_a   1.000
_cell.length_b   1.000
_cell.length_c   1.000
_cell.angle_alpha   90.00
_cell.angle_beta   90.00
_cell.angle_gamma   90.00
#
_symmetry.space_group_name_H-M   'P 1'
#
loop_
_entity.id
_entity.type
_entity.pdbx_description
1 polymer ?
#
loop_
_entity_poly.entity_id
_entity_poly.type
_entity_poly.pdbx_seq_one_letter_code
_entity_poly.pdbx_strand_id
1 'polypeptide(L)'
;MPKIPAGMRKKPGGGYEYRFTVRGRRYSVYGKSVRECTEKAERRRREIEAGINRAGKALTLDEYFLRWESARTGSVRDSTLRTERYIYRIAADVEADGAPRLGALSLDEISRQHLVLVQTGLRRAYSISTINRCMSVIKAILESALEERLILWNPSKGLRMLKDTKKPPRETIHRALTPEETQAFFYAAEQRGSWYLPLYRFLLNTGCRFGEAGALLPGDISEDSICIRRTLTKSLDGKLIIGSDAKTGHSARMIPARRAALAAVREQRDKNTRCFGDEEDKPIFRAPRGGLLGARCVKKDIDQLCEAAGIERFSAHAFRDTFATRAVESGMQAKTLQEILGHADIGITMNLYAHVMESTKRRQMDAVEVLPGAALSII
;
A
#
# COMPACT_ATOMS: atom_id res chain seq x y z
N MET A 1 55.77 -23.90 4.52
CA MET A 1 54.55 -23.97 3.65
C MET A 1 53.39 -24.44 4.52
N PRO A 2 52.22 -23.82 4.46
CA PRO A 2 51.08 -24.29 5.24
C PRO A 2 50.73 -25.71 4.80
N LYS A 3 50.56 -26.63 5.76
CA LYS A 3 50.13 -28.02 5.50
C LYS A 3 48.81 -28.02 4.75
N ILE A 4 48.78 -28.64 3.54
CA ILE A 4 47.56 -28.80 2.74
C ILE A 4 46.68 -29.84 3.45
N PRO A 5 45.41 -29.51 3.79
CA PRO A 5 44.50 -30.44 4.45
C PRO A 5 44.24 -31.70 3.62
N ALA A 6 43.94 -32.82 4.28
CA ALA A 6 43.57 -34.08 3.62
C ALA A 6 42.34 -33.85 2.71
N GLY A 7 42.40 -34.36 1.48
CA GLY A 7 41.34 -34.13 0.46
C GLY A 7 41.51 -32.88 -0.40
N MET A 8 42.52 -32.04 -0.10
CA MET A 8 42.86 -30.86 -0.90
C MET A 8 44.07 -31.11 -1.79
N ARG A 9 44.01 -30.66 -3.03
CA ARG A 9 45.11 -30.72 -3.99
C ARG A 9 45.35 -29.41 -4.71
N LYS A 10 46.61 -29.09 -5.02
CA LYS A 10 46.99 -27.96 -5.88
C LYS A 10 46.72 -28.33 -7.35
N LYS A 11 46.15 -27.45 -8.13
CA LYS A 11 45.89 -27.65 -9.57
C LYS A 11 47.11 -27.22 -10.42
N PRO A 12 47.35 -27.86 -11.59
CA PRO A 12 48.45 -27.49 -12.49
C PRO A 12 48.37 -26.03 -12.98
N GLY A 13 47.17 -25.45 -13.13
CA GLY A 13 46.96 -24.06 -13.55
C GLY A 13 46.87 -23.04 -12.41
N GLY A 14 47.30 -23.43 -11.18
CA GLY A 14 47.16 -22.59 -9.98
C GLY A 14 45.83 -22.80 -9.24
N GLY A 15 45.80 -22.39 -7.97
CA GLY A 15 44.64 -22.61 -7.09
C GLY A 15 44.57 -24.02 -6.51
N TYR A 16 43.54 -24.27 -5.75
CA TYR A 16 43.32 -25.48 -4.96
C TYR A 16 41.95 -26.08 -5.24
N GLU A 17 41.85 -27.41 -5.21
CA GLU A 17 40.62 -28.19 -5.21
C GLU A 17 40.53 -28.93 -3.88
N TYR A 18 39.41 -28.81 -3.17
CA TYR A 18 39.14 -29.57 -1.95
C TYR A 18 37.94 -30.50 -2.16
N ARG A 19 38.18 -31.81 -2.00
CA ARG A 19 37.19 -32.87 -2.11
C ARG A 19 36.77 -33.33 -0.74
N PHE A 20 35.48 -33.42 -0.49
CA PHE A 20 34.91 -33.88 0.76
C PHE A 20 33.65 -34.69 0.53
N THR A 21 33.23 -35.50 1.51
CA THR A 21 32.06 -36.36 1.44
C THR A 21 31.03 -35.92 2.50
N VAL A 22 29.78 -35.81 2.12
CA VAL A 22 28.66 -35.58 3.03
C VAL A 22 27.54 -36.53 2.69
N ARG A 23 26.98 -37.25 3.66
CA ARG A 23 25.92 -38.25 3.49
C ARG A 23 26.18 -39.24 2.34
N GLY A 24 27.41 -39.72 2.23
CA GLY A 24 27.81 -40.69 1.20
C GLY A 24 28.07 -40.14 -0.19
N ARG A 25 27.80 -38.86 -0.44
CA ARG A 25 28.05 -38.21 -1.74
C ARG A 25 29.32 -37.37 -1.70
N ARG A 26 30.10 -37.43 -2.79
CA ARG A 26 31.35 -36.64 -2.93
C ARG A 26 31.03 -35.27 -3.55
N TYR A 27 31.71 -34.27 -3.00
CA TYR A 27 31.63 -32.88 -3.44
C TYR A 27 33.03 -32.33 -3.64
N SER A 28 33.18 -31.30 -4.49
CA SER A 28 34.43 -30.56 -4.65
C SER A 28 34.15 -29.07 -4.71
N VAL A 29 35.10 -28.29 -4.14
CA VAL A 29 35.11 -26.83 -4.21
C VAL A 29 36.47 -26.36 -4.70
N TYR A 30 36.49 -25.16 -5.30
CA TYR A 30 37.70 -24.58 -5.88
C TYR A 30 37.97 -23.21 -5.25
N GLY A 31 39.26 -22.87 -5.02
CA GLY A 31 39.66 -21.58 -4.48
C GLY A 31 41.10 -21.23 -4.89
N LYS A 32 41.43 -19.95 -4.79
CA LYS A 32 42.77 -19.44 -5.12
C LYS A 32 43.80 -19.73 -4.00
N SER A 33 43.33 -19.96 -2.77
CA SER A 33 44.15 -20.27 -1.60
C SER A 33 43.59 -21.44 -0.81
N VAL A 34 44.44 -22.06 0.04
CA VAL A 34 44.04 -23.12 0.97
C VAL A 34 42.94 -22.66 1.89
N ARG A 35 43.06 -21.45 2.45
CA ARG A 35 42.07 -20.84 3.35
C ARG A 35 40.71 -20.70 2.65
N GLU A 36 40.71 -20.11 1.47
CA GLU A 36 39.47 -19.91 0.66
C GLU A 36 38.78 -21.24 0.34
N CYS A 37 39.56 -22.27 -0.03
CA CYS A 37 39.01 -23.60 -0.29
C CYS A 37 38.41 -24.23 0.96
N THR A 38 39.02 -24.07 2.12
CA THR A 38 38.54 -24.60 3.39
C THR A 38 37.22 -23.90 3.79
N GLU A 39 37.19 -22.58 3.76
CA GLU A 39 36.01 -21.79 4.05
C GLU A 39 34.82 -22.14 3.12
N LYS A 40 35.08 -22.29 1.82
CA LYS A 40 34.11 -22.75 0.83
C LYS A 40 33.59 -24.16 1.11
N ALA A 41 34.44 -25.08 1.51
CA ALA A 41 34.10 -26.47 1.83
C ALA A 41 33.23 -26.54 3.10
N GLU A 42 33.57 -25.81 4.14
CA GLU A 42 32.82 -25.76 5.38
C GLU A 42 31.45 -25.11 5.16
N ARG A 43 31.37 -24.03 4.37
CA ARG A 43 30.13 -23.42 3.97
C ARG A 43 29.28 -24.43 3.21
N ARG A 44 29.83 -25.14 2.23
CA ARG A 44 29.13 -26.14 1.42
C ARG A 44 28.68 -27.34 2.25
N ARG A 45 29.43 -27.79 3.22
CA ARG A 45 29.03 -28.84 4.16
C ARG A 45 27.78 -28.42 4.94
N ARG A 46 27.78 -27.22 5.54
CA ARG A 46 26.67 -26.69 6.29
C ARG A 46 25.40 -26.56 5.41
N GLU A 47 25.55 -26.12 4.17
CA GLU A 47 24.44 -26.03 3.20
C GLU A 47 23.85 -27.42 2.91
N ILE A 48 24.66 -28.44 2.65
CA ILE A 48 24.20 -29.79 2.35
C ILE A 48 23.53 -30.43 3.58
N GLU A 49 24.10 -30.25 4.75
CA GLU A 49 23.54 -30.74 6.01
C GLU A 49 22.20 -30.09 6.33
N ALA A 50 22.03 -28.82 6.02
CA ALA A 50 20.78 -28.07 6.13
C ALA A 50 19.77 -28.39 5.01
N GLY A 51 20.17 -29.27 4.03
CA GLY A 51 19.27 -29.69 2.95
C GLY A 51 19.09 -28.63 1.85
N ILE A 52 20.04 -27.69 1.74
CA ILE A 52 20.00 -26.70 0.66
C ILE A 52 20.28 -27.37 -0.68
N ASN A 53 19.32 -27.31 -1.57
CA ASN A 53 19.42 -27.85 -2.90
C ASN A 53 20.00 -26.81 -3.87
N ARG A 54 21.33 -26.80 -4.06
CA ARG A 54 21.96 -26.08 -5.16
C ARG A 54 22.01 -26.98 -6.40
N ALA A 55 20.89 -27.15 -7.05
CA ALA A 55 20.87 -27.69 -8.41
C ALA A 55 21.08 -26.52 -9.40
N GLY A 56 22.36 -26.24 -9.76
CA GLY A 56 22.66 -25.27 -10.80
C GLY A 56 23.34 -23.98 -10.32
N LYS A 57 23.37 -22.97 -11.19
CA LYS A 57 23.88 -21.61 -10.96
C LYS A 57 23.14 -20.98 -9.77
N ALA A 58 23.89 -20.29 -8.90
CA ALA A 58 23.27 -19.54 -7.81
C ALA A 58 22.30 -18.50 -8.37
N LEU A 59 21.05 -18.53 -7.90
CA LEU A 59 20.01 -17.59 -8.33
C LEU A 59 20.33 -16.19 -7.79
N THR A 60 20.26 -15.19 -8.65
CA THR A 60 20.28 -13.78 -8.23
C THR A 60 18.95 -13.39 -7.58
N LEU A 61 18.95 -12.29 -6.85
CA LEU A 61 17.72 -11.77 -6.25
C LEU A 61 16.68 -11.41 -7.34
N ASP A 62 17.13 -10.87 -8.49
CA ASP A 62 16.23 -10.55 -9.61
C ASP A 62 15.60 -11.82 -10.21
N GLU A 63 16.38 -12.88 -10.45
CA GLU A 63 15.87 -14.16 -10.97
C GLU A 63 14.87 -14.79 -9.98
N TYR A 64 15.17 -14.74 -8.69
CA TYR A 64 14.28 -15.29 -7.67
C TYR A 64 13.03 -14.44 -7.49
N PHE A 65 13.12 -13.11 -7.58
CA PHE A 65 11.96 -12.23 -7.53
C PHE A 65 10.94 -12.56 -8.62
N LEU A 66 11.38 -12.79 -9.87
CA LEU A 66 10.49 -13.17 -10.97
C LEU A 66 9.75 -14.49 -10.68
N ARG A 67 10.45 -15.47 -10.11
CA ARG A 67 9.86 -16.75 -9.70
C ARG A 67 8.84 -16.55 -8.56
N TRP A 68 9.21 -15.79 -7.54
CA TRP A 68 8.37 -15.47 -6.38
C TRP A 68 7.10 -14.69 -6.77
N GLU A 69 7.22 -13.73 -7.68
CA GLU A 69 6.09 -12.99 -8.22
C GLU A 69 5.16 -13.90 -9.04
N SER A 70 5.72 -14.71 -9.92
CA SER A 70 4.96 -15.66 -10.76
C SER A 70 4.16 -16.67 -9.92
N ALA A 71 4.76 -17.22 -8.87
CA ALA A 71 4.10 -18.16 -7.95
C ALA A 71 2.90 -17.54 -7.21
N ARG A 72 2.87 -16.21 -7.06
CA ARG A 72 1.80 -15.48 -6.37
C ARG A 72 0.72 -14.93 -7.31
N THR A 73 0.94 -15.03 -8.61
CA THR A 73 -0.05 -14.62 -9.62
C THR A 73 -1.32 -15.45 -9.46
N GLY A 74 -2.48 -14.76 -9.41
CA GLY A 74 -3.79 -15.39 -9.18
C GLY A 74 -4.15 -15.58 -7.69
N SER A 75 -3.17 -15.66 -6.77
CA SER A 75 -3.42 -15.73 -5.32
C SER A 75 -3.44 -14.37 -4.64
N VAL A 76 -2.76 -13.39 -5.23
CA VAL A 76 -2.65 -12.01 -4.74
C VAL A 76 -3.26 -11.06 -5.78
N ARG A 77 -3.87 -9.96 -5.33
CA ARG A 77 -4.45 -8.95 -6.23
C ARG A 77 -3.38 -8.36 -7.16
N ASP A 78 -3.70 -8.18 -8.44
CA ASP A 78 -2.82 -7.59 -9.46
C ASP A 78 -2.23 -6.24 -9.03
N SER A 79 -3.06 -5.40 -8.40
CA SER A 79 -2.62 -4.10 -7.86
C SER A 79 -1.55 -4.24 -6.77
N THR A 80 -1.60 -5.31 -5.97
CA THR A 80 -0.59 -5.61 -4.95
C THR A 80 0.71 -6.07 -5.61
N LEU A 81 0.64 -7.06 -6.51
CA LEU A 81 1.81 -7.55 -7.25
C LEU A 81 2.51 -6.41 -8.00
N ARG A 82 1.72 -5.56 -8.66
CA ARG A 82 2.24 -4.39 -9.37
C ARG A 82 2.93 -3.40 -8.44
N THR A 83 2.38 -3.15 -7.27
CA THR A 83 2.98 -2.28 -6.25
C THR A 83 4.26 -2.90 -5.70
N GLU A 84 4.26 -4.19 -5.40
CA GLU A 84 5.43 -4.92 -4.94
C GLU A 84 6.54 -4.94 -6.00
N ARG A 85 6.20 -5.14 -7.27
CA ARG A 85 7.14 -5.05 -8.40
C ARG A 85 7.81 -3.66 -8.48
N TYR A 86 7.02 -2.61 -8.35
CA TYR A 86 7.54 -1.25 -8.34
C TYR A 86 8.46 -0.99 -7.15
N ILE A 87 8.03 -1.38 -5.95
CA ILE A 87 8.79 -1.24 -4.70
C ILE A 87 10.06 -2.10 -4.71
N TYR A 88 9.99 -3.32 -5.25
CA TYR A 88 11.15 -4.18 -5.45
C TYR A 88 12.21 -3.50 -6.33
N ARG A 89 11.81 -2.98 -7.50
CA ARG A 89 12.74 -2.29 -8.41
C ARG A 89 13.43 -1.12 -7.74
N ILE A 90 12.72 -0.30 -6.99
CA ILE A 90 13.32 0.80 -6.22
C ILE A 90 14.46 0.29 -5.32
N ALA A 91 14.28 -0.86 -4.65
CA ALA A 91 15.30 -1.40 -3.76
C ALA A 91 16.42 -2.14 -4.49
N ALA A 92 16.06 -2.92 -5.52
CA ALA A 92 16.98 -3.76 -6.28
C ALA A 92 17.93 -2.96 -7.17
N ASP A 93 17.47 -1.78 -7.67
CA ASP A 93 18.22 -0.95 -8.61
C ASP A 93 19.09 0.12 -7.92
N VAL A 94 19.09 0.19 -6.58
CA VAL A 94 19.96 1.13 -5.87
C VAL A 94 21.43 0.76 -6.10
N GLU A 95 22.16 1.71 -6.65
CA GLU A 95 23.61 1.72 -6.65
C GLU A 95 24.09 2.42 -5.37
N ALA A 96 24.63 1.68 -4.43
CA ALA A 96 25.26 2.21 -3.24
C ALA A 96 26.77 2.27 -3.43
N ASP A 97 27.42 3.31 -2.94
CA ASP A 97 28.85 3.64 -3.11
C ASP A 97 29.76 2.38 -3.15
N GLY A 98 30.16 1.94 -4.36
CA GLY A 98 31.04 0.80 -4.59
C GLY A 98 30.43 -0.61 -4.36
N ALA A 99 29.18 -0.73 -3.98
CA ALA A 99 28.48 -2.01 -3.84
C ALA A 99 27.72 -2.36 -5.13
N PRO A 100 27.69 -3.64 -5.53
CA PRO A 100 26.89 -4.08 -6.65
C PRO A 100 25.40 -3.86 -6.36
N ARG A 101 24.60 -3.62 -7.42
CA ARG A 101 23.15 -3.53 -7.37
C ARG A 101 22.57 -4.75 -6.65
N LEU A 102 21.67 -4.52 -5.66
CA LEU A 102 21.16 -5.60 -4.81
C LEU A 102 20.51 -6.74 -5.63
N GLY A 103 19.78 -6.40 -6.68
CA GLY A 103 19.12 -7.37 -7.56
C GLY A 103 20.08 -8.30 -8.30
N ALA A 104 21.32 -7.88 -8.54
CA ALA A 104 22.35 -8.66 -9.23
C ALA A 104 23.12 -9.63 -8.30
N LEU A 105 22.99 -9.47 -6.98
CA LEU A 105 23.64 -10.36 -6.03
C LEU A 105 22.96 -11.73 -5.99
N SER A 106 23.75 -12.79 -5.85
CA SER A 106 23.20 -14.12 -5.55
C SER A 106 22.54 -14.10 -4.17
N LEU A 107 21.45 -14.86 -3.99
CA LEU A 107 20.71 -14.92 -2.73
C LEU A 107 21.59 -15.20 -1.51
N ASP A 108 22.62 -16.03 -1.68
CA ASP A 108 23.55 -16.41 -0.61
C ASP A 108 24.67 -15.39 -0.34
N GLU A 109 24.86 -14.42 -1.25
CA GLU A 109 25.81 -13.32 -1.08
C GLU A 109 25.17 -12.12 -0.38
N ILE A 110 23.83 -12.05 -0.38
CA ILE A 110 23.13 -10.95 0.27
C ILE A 110 23.39 -10.98 1.77
N SER A 111 23.99 -9.91 2.25
CA SER A 111 24.30 -9.71 3.67
C SER A 111 23.42 -8.60 4.25
N ARG A 112 23.37 -8.55 5.59
CA ARG A 112 22.74 -7.43 6.29
C ARG A 112 23.33 -6.07 5.92
N GLN A 113 24.67 -6.04 5.66
CA GLN A 113 25.37 -4.83 5.27
C GLN A 113 24.84 -4.30 3.93
N HIS A 114 24.59 -5.17 2.94
CA HIS A 114 23.99 -4.78 1.67
C HIS A 114 22.60 -4.13 1.86
N LEU A 115 21.78 -4.68 2.76
CA LEU A 115 20.46 -4.10 3.05
C LEU A 115 20.54 -2.73 3.75
N VAL A 116 21.52 -2.53 4.64
CA VAL A 116 21.78 -1.23 5.27
C VAL A 116 22.26 -0.21 4.24
N LEU A 117 23.13 -0.59 3.31
CA LEU A 117 23.59 0.28 2.21
C LEU A 117 22.41 0.69 1.32
N VAL A 118 21.51 -0.23 0.98
CA VAL A 118 20.27 0.09 0.23
C VAL A 118 19.40 1.07 1.01
N GLN A 119 19.17 0.85 2.32
CA GLN A 119 18.43 1.81 3.16
C GLN A 119 19.07 3.20 3.13
N THR A 120 20.38 3.27 3.18
CA THR A 120 21.12 4.55 3.19
C THR A 120 21.06 5.23 1.82
N GLY A 121 21.25 4.50 0.73
CA GLY A 121 21.18 5.00 -0.63
C GLY A 121 19.78 5.57 -0.95
N LEU A 122 18.73 4.87 -0.55
CA LEU A 122 17.35 5.30 -0.76
C LEU A 122 16.98 6.60 -0.01
N ARG A 123 17.66 6.95 1.08
CA ARG A 123 17.37 8.19 1.84
C ARG A 123 17.55 9.48 1.04
N ARG A 124 18.34 9.43 -0.03
CA ARG A 124 18.59 10.60 -0.89
C ARG A 124 17.37 10.98 -1.74
N ALA A 125 16.51 10.01 -2.09
CA ALA A 125 15.42 10.20 -3.04
C ALA A 125 14.03 9.83 -2.52
N TYR A 126 13.93 9.06 -1.42
CA TYR A 126 12.67 8.48 -0.98
C TYR A 126 12.35 8.79 0.49
N SER A 127 11.04 8.87 0.78
CA SER A 127 10.56 9.02 2.16
C SER A 127 10.84 7.75 2.98
N ILE A 128 10.98 7.90 4.29
CA ILE A 128 11.18 6.80 5.23
C ILE A 128 10.08 5.73 5.09
N SER A 129 8.83 6.13 4.88
CA SER A 129 7.72 5.21 4.63
C SER A 129 7.94 4.36 3.37
N THR A 130 8.43 4.95 2.28
CA THR A 130 8.75 4.24 1.04
C THR A 130 9.92 3.26 1.26
N ILE A 131 10.98 3.71 1.94
CA ILE A 131 12.14 2.87 2.26
C ILE A 131 11.72 1.65 3.09
N ASN A 132 10.91 1.87 4.13
CA ASN A 132 10.41 0.78 4.95
C ASN A 132 9.55 -0.21 4.17
N ARG A 133 8.75 0.27 3.22
CA ARG A 133 8.00 -0.62 2.30
C ARG A 133 8.95 -1.43 1.40
N CYS A 134 10.02 -0.82 0.88
CA CYS A 134 11.05 -1.53 0.13
C CYS A 134 11.65 -2.67 0.96
N MET A 135 12.05 -2.36 2.19
CA MET A 135 12.62 -3.38 3.08
C MET A 135 11.62 -4.48 3.46
N SER A 136 10.32 -4.15 3.60
CA SER A 136 9.28 -5.15 3.84
C SER A 136 9.12 -6.14 2.68
N VAL A 137 9.17 -5.65 1.44
CA VAL A 137 9.11 -6.52 0.24
C VAL A 137 10.37 -7.39 0.15
N ILE A 138 11.58 -6.82 0.31
CA ILE A 138 12.83 -7.59 0.32
C ILE A 138 12.81 -8.65 1.42
N LYS A 139 12.33 -8.30 2.62
CA LYS A 139 12.19 -9.25 3.73
C LYS A 139 11.28 -10.42 3.36
N ALA A 140 10.13 -10.17 2.74
CA ALA A 140 9.19 -11.20 2.33
C ALA A 140 9.79 -12.14 1.28
N ILE A 141 10.53 -11.59 0.30
CA ILE A 141 11.24 -12.38 -0.72
C ILE A 141 12.30 -13.28 -0.07
N LEU A 142 13.13 -12.74 0.82
CA LEU A 142 14.18 -13.49 1.50
C LEU A 142 13.61 -14.52 2.48
N GLU A 143 12.45 -14.28 3.10
CA GLU A 143 11.76 -15.25 3.94
C GLU A 143 11.29 -16.45 3.11
N SER A 144 10.67 -16.19 1.95
CA SER A 144 10.28 -17.24 1.02
C SER A 144 11.49 -18.05 0.50
N ALA A 145 12.61 -17.38 0.21
CA ALA A 145 13.86 -18.07 -0.16
C ALA A 145 14.42 -18.97 0.98
N LEU A 146 14.22 -18.56 2.23
CA LEU A 146 14.59 -19.36 3.40
C LEU A 146 13.67 -20.57 3.55
N GLU A 147 12.34 -20.40 3.40
CA GLU A 147 11.33 -21.47 3.42
C GLU A 147 11.59 -22.51 2.32
N GLU A 148 11.98 -22.05 1.12
CA GLU A 148 12.38 -22.92 0.00
C GLU A 148 13.80 -23.53 0.18
N ARG A 149 14.48 -23.23 1.28
CA ARG A 149 15.86 -23.69 1.57
C ARG A 149 16.90 -23.29 0.51
N LEU A 150 16.70 -22.13 -0.11
CA LEU A 150 17.68 -21.54 -1.04
C LEU A 150 18.79 -20.78 -0.30
N ILE A 151 18.50 -20.29 0.90
CA ILE A 151 19.42 -19.63 1.82
C ILE A 151 19.35 -20.28 3.20
N LEU A 152 20.44 -20.18 3.98
CA LEU A 152 20.54 -20.76 5.34
C LEU A 152 19.87 -19.89 6.40
N TRP A 153 19.82 -18.61 6.19
CA TRP A 153 19.29 -17.61 7.12
C TRP A 153 18.86 -16.37 6.36
N ASN A 154 17.88 -15.67 6.91
CA ASN A 154 17.38 -14.44 6.29
C ASN A 154 18.21 -13.24 6.77
N PRO A 155 19.02 -12.57 5.91
CA PRO A 155 19.85 -11.44 6.29
C PRO A 155 19.07 -10.20 6.71
N SER A 156 17.77 -10.12 6.40
CA SER A 156 16.89 -9.04 6.86
C SER A 156 16.41 -9.23 8.30
N LYS A 157 16.64 -10.40 8.92
CA LYS A 157 16.20 -10.68 10.29
C LYS A 157 16.94 -9.76 11.26
N GLY A 158 16.19 -9.00 12.05
CA GLY A 158 16.73 -7.98 12.97
C GLY A 158 17.17 -6.67 12.27
N LEU A 159 16.93 -6.49 10.96
CA LEU A 159 17.07 -5.18 10.32
C LEU A 159 16.03 -4.22 10.91
N ARG A 160 16.49 -3.08 11.43
CA ARG A 160 15.60 -2.08 12.02
C ARG A 160 14.94 -1.28 10.92
N MET A 161 13.63 -1.13 11.00
CA MET A 161 12.89 -0.16 10.19
C MET A 161 13.28 1.25 10.61
N LEU A 162 13.38 2.15 9.64
CA LEU A 162 13.76 3.54 9.89
C LEU A 162 12.62 4.25 10.61
N LYS A 163 12.96 5.04 11.64
CA LYS A 163 12.00 5.94 12.32
C LYS A 163 12.19 7.35 11.79
N ASP A 164 11.08 8.01 11.49
CA ASP A 164 11.09 9.42 11.14
C ASP A 164 11.08 10.25 12.43
N THR A 165 12.28 10.60 12.91
CA THR A 165 12.44 11.39 14.14
C THR A 165 12.13 12.88 13.96
N LYS A 166 11.96 13.33 12.70
CA LYS A 166 11.66 14.75 12.38
C LYS A 166 10.16 15.01 12.22
N LYS A 167 9.36 13.97 12.04
CA LYS A 167 7.90 14.10 12.01
C LYS A 167 7.35 13.73 13.37
N PRO A 168 6.44 14.54 13.93
CA PRO A 168 5.65 14.11 15.07
C PRO A 168 5.03 12.74 14.75
N PRO A 169 4.72 11.90 15.76
CA PRO A 169 3.96 10.68 15.54
C PRO A 169 2.86 11.03 14.55
N ARG A 170 2.73 10.26 13.46
CA ARG A 170 1.69 10.56 12.47
C ARG A 170 0.36 10.63 13.22
N GLU A 171 -0.05 11.82 13.54
CA GLU A 171 -1.43 12.17 13.38
C GLU A 171 -1.68 11.83 11.93
N THR A 172 -2.45 10.80 11.67
CA THR A 172 -3.00 10.55 10.34
C THR A 172 -3.76 11.83 10.07
N ILE A 173 -3.15 12.76 9.31
CA ILE A 173 -3.77 14.04 9.00
C ILE A 173 -4.91 13.69 8.07
N HIS A 174 -6.04 13.32 8.68
CA HIS A 174 -7.32 13.29 8.02
C HIS A 174 -7.66 14.74 7.74
N ARG A 175 -7.33 15.20 6.55
CA ARG A 175 -7.69 16.56 6.15
C ARG A 175 -9.18 16.60 5.82
N ALA A 176 -9.99 16.88 6.84
CA ALA A 176 -11.36 17.27 6.63
C ALA A 176 -11.40 18.74 6.17
N LEU A 177 -12.23 19.04 5.19
CA LEU A 177 -12.49 20.40 4.74
C LEU A 177 -13.36 21.14 5.77
N THR A 178 -13.06 22.40 6.03
CA THR A 178 -13.96 23.25 6.83
C THR A 178 -15.25 23.53 6.06
N PRO A 179 -16.32 24.02 6.70
CA PRO A 179 -17.53 24.46 6.00
C PRO A 179 -17.23 25.51 4.92
N GLU A 180 -16.36 26.48 5.23
CA GLU A 180 -15.97 27.56 4.33
C GLU A 180 -15.17 27.03 3.13
N GLU A 181 -14.19 26.16 3.35
CA GLU A 181 -13.42 25.50 2.30
C GLU A 181 -14.33 24.66 1.39
N THR A 182 -15.29 23.93 2.01
CA THR A 182 -16.27 23.14 1.28
C THR A 182 -17.12 24.04 0.38
N GLN A 183 -17.66 25.12 0.90
CA GLN A 183 -18.47 26.07 0.15
C GLN A 183 -17.67 26.71 -1.00
N ALA A 184 -16.45 27.18 -0.72
CA ALA A 184 -15.58 27.80 -1.71
C ALA A 184 -15.23 26.83 -2.84
N PHE A 185 -14.91 25.56 -2.50
CA PHE A 185 -14.61 24.52 -3.48
C PHE A 185 -15.80 24.25 -4.41
N PHE A 186 -16.98 24.03 -3.85
CA PHE A 186 -18.18 23.73 -4.65
C PHE A 186 -18.61 24.93 -5.50
N TYR A 187 -18.51 26.14 -4.98
CA TYR A 187 -18.74 27.36 -5.75
C TYR A 187 -17.79 27.44 -6.96
N ALA A 188 -16.48 27.25 -6.75
CA ALA A 188 -15.51 27.23 -7.84
C ALA A 188 -15.80 26.11 -8.86
N ALA A 189 -16.22 24.93 -8.40
CA ALA A 189 -16.56 23.80 -9.26
C ALA A 189 -17.81 24.09 -10.12
N GLU A 190 -18.80 24.80 -9.60
CA GLU A 190 -19.98 25.26 -10.32
C GLU A 190 -19.61 26.33 -11.35
N GLN A 191 -18.90 27.38 -10.95
CA GLN A 191 -18.50 28.47 -11.84
C GLN A 191 -17.64 27.98 -13.01
N ARG A 192 -16.78 27.00 -12.79
CA ARG A 192 -15.93 26.41 -13.84
C ARG A 192 -16.62 25.30 -14.64
N GLY A 193 -17.84 24.93 -14.30
CA GLY A 193 -18.58 23.85 -14.97
C GLY A 193 -17.86 22.50 -14.89
N SER A 194 -17.24 22.18 -13.74
CA SER A 194 -16.47 20.94 -13.61
C SER A 194 -17.31 19.72 -13.98
N TRP A 195 -16.78 18.88 -14.88
CA TRP A 195 -17.41 17.61 -15.23
C TRP A 195 -17.62 16.73 -14.00
N TYR A 196 -16.67 16.79 -13.04
CA TYR A 196 -16.64 15.94 -11.85
C TYR A 196 -17.44 16.50 -10.68
N LEU A 197 -18.15 17.62 -10.81
CA LEU A 197 -18.95 18.21 -9.74
C LEU A 197 -19.93 17.21 -9.11
N PRO A 198 -20.70 16.43 -9.88
CA PRO A 198 -21.61 15.42 -9.30
C PRO A 198 -20.86 14.34 -8.53
N LEU A 199 -19.68 13.91 -9.00
CA LEU A 199 -18.82 12.97 -8.28
C LEU A 199 -18.39 13.53 -6.92
N TYR A 200 -17.98 14.80 -6.84
CA TYR A 200 -17.57 15.42 -5.58
C TYR A 200 -18.73 15.53 -4.60
N ARG A 201 -19.91 15.92 -5.08
CA ARG A 201 -21.14 15.93 -4.26
C ARG A 201 -21.48 14.54 -3.74
N PHE A 202 -21.34 13.52 -4.57
CA PHE A 202 -21.59 12.14 -4.18
C PHE A 202 -20.60 11.67 -3.11
N LEU A 203 -19.30 11.87 -3.31
CA LEU A 203 -18.24 11.48 -2.37
C LEU A 203 -18.44 12.15 -1.00
N LEU A 204 -18.75 13.45 -0.98
CA LEU A 204 -18.99 14.20 0.24
C LEU A 204 -20.25 13.72 1.00
N ASN A 205 -21.28 13.25 0.30
CA ASN A 205 -22.54 12.84 0.91
C ASN A 205 -22.61 11.35 1.30
N THR A 206 -21.65 10.54 0.87
CA THR A 206 -21.64 9.09 1.12
C THR A 206 -20.43 8.61 1.88
N GLY A 207 -19.33 9.37 1.87
CA GLY A 207 -18.05 8.93 2.40
C GLY A 207 -17.42 7.75 1.65
N CYS A 208 -17.90 7.40 0.45
CA CYS A 208 -17.34 6.35 -0.39
C CYS A 208 -15.88 6.63 -0.75
N ARG A 209 -15.08 5.56 -0.94
CA ARG A 209 -13.77 5.72 -1.55
C ARG A 209 -13.90 6.12 -3.02
N PHE A 210 -12.96 6.91 -3.51
CA PHE A 210 -12.92 7.31 -4.93
C PHE A 210 -13.06 6.13 -5.91
N GLY A 211 -12.34 5.03 -5.65
CA GLY A 211 -12.42 3.83 -6.49
C GLY A 211 -13.78 3.13 -6.44
N GLU A 212 -14.46 3.17 -5.30
CA GLU A 212 -15.81 2.61 -5.13
C GLU A 212 -16.82 3.42 -5.94
N ALA A 213 -16.80 4.75 -5.81
CA ALA A 213 -17.68 5.63 -6.60
C ALA A 213 -17.46 5.46 -8.11
N GLY A 214 -16.18 5.35 -8.55
CA GLY A 214 -15.86 5.16 -9.96
C GLY A 214 -16.23 3.78 -10.54
N ALA A 215 -16.58 2.82 -9.69
CA ALA A 215 -17.03 1.48 -10.11
C ALA A 215 -18.55 1.26 -9.94
N LEU A 216 -19.29 2.32 -9.55
CA LEU A 216 -20.72 2.25 -9.26
C LEU A 216 -21.53 2.18 -10.55
N LEU A 217 -22.36 1.16 -10.69
CA LEU A 217 -23.27 0.98 -11.84
C LEU A 217 -24.69 1.46 -11.49
N PRO A 218 -25.51 1.79 -12.49
CA PRO A 218 -26.92 2.16 -12.27
C PRO A 218 -27.70 1.18 -11.38
N GLY A 219 -27.52 -0.12 -11.59
CA GLY A 219 -28.16 -1.18 -10.79
C GLY A 219 -27.69 -1.31 -9.34
N ASP A 220 -26.69 -0.51 -8.90
CA ASP A 220 -26.27 -0.44 -7.50
C ASP A 220 -27.03 0.62 -6.69
N ILE A 221 -27.90 1.42 -7.34
CA ILE A 221 -28.64 2.52 -6.75
C ILE A 221 -30.11 2.14 -6.64
N SER A 222 -30.67 2.27 -5.45
CA SER A 222 -32.12 2.27 -5.21
C SER A 222 -32.57 3.62 -4.62
N GLU A 223 -33.86 3.79 -4.37
CA GLU A 223 -34.39 5.03 -3.80
C GLU A 223 -33.91 5.32 -2.38
N ASP A 224 -33.60 4.29 -1.62
CA ASP A 224 -33.25 4.36 -0.19
C ASP A 224 -31.84 3.87 0.13
N SER A 225 -31.15 3.23 -0.82
CA SER A 225 -29.84 2.61 -0.56
C SER A 225 -28.90 2.63 -1.76
N ILE A 226 -27.62 2.54 -1.46
CA ILE A 226 -26.51 2.45 -2.40
C ILE A 226 -25.68 1.22 -2.07
N CYS A 227 -25.56 0.29 -3.01
CA CYS A 227 -24.79 -0.95 -2.86
C CYS A 227 -23.34 -0.75 -3.31
N ILE A 228 -22.39 -0.76 -2.37
CA ILE A 228 -20.95 -0.71 -2.68
C ILE A 228 -20.41 -2.13 -2.70
N ARG A 229 -20.01 -2.64 -3.87
CA ARG A 229 -19.52 -4.02 -4.05
C ARG A 229 -18.36 -4.14 -5.05
N ARG A 230 -17.94 -3.04 -5.65
CA ARG A 230 -16.86 -2.99 -6.64
C ARG A 230 -15.96 -1.78 -6.40
N THR A 231 -14.75 -1.86 -6.93
CA THR A 231 -13.82 -0.72 -6.89
C THR A 231 -13.00 -0.65 -8.17
N LEU A 232 -12.59 0.54 -8.55
CA LEU A 232 -11.59 0.72 -9.60
C LEU A 232 -10.23 0.21 -9.12
N THR A 233 -9.61 -0.62 -9.92
CA THR A 233 -8.27 -1.16 -9.67
C THR A 233 -7.44 -1.16 -10.95
N LYS A 234 -6.18 -1.54 -10.87
CA LYS A 234 -5.31 -1.71 -12.03
C LYS A 234 -4.96 -3.17 -12.20
N SER A 235 -5.08 -3.68 -13.42
CA SER A 235 -4.58 -4.98 -13.84
C SER A 235 -3.04 -5.02 -13.85
N LEU A 236 -2.45 -6.19 -14.04
CA LEU A 236 -0.98 -6.36 -14.10
C LEU A 236 -0.32 -5.51 -15.18
N ASP A 237 -0.96 -5.37 -16.34
CA ASP A 237 -0.52 -4.51 -17.46
C ASP A 237 -0.77 -3.00 -17.22
N GLY A 238 -1.40 -2.65 -16.09
CA GLY A 238 -1.62 -1.27 -15.65
C GLY A 238 -2.88 -0.61 -16.18
N LYS A 239 -3.71 -1.31 -16.93
CA LYS A 239 -5.01 -0.80 -17.36
C LYS A 239 -5.96 -0.65 -16.17
N LEU A 240 -6.74 0.41 -16.19
CA LEU A 240 -7.78 0.63 -15.21
C LEU A 240 -8.96 -0.30 -15.50
N ILE A 241 -9.40 -1.03 -14.50
CA ILE A 241 -10.50 -2.01 -14.60
C ILE A 241 -11.41 -1.89 -13.37
N ILE A 242 -12.63 -2.38 -13.50
CA ILE A 242 -13.53 -2.58 -12.37
C ILE A 242 -13.22 -3.95 -11.77
N GLY A 243 -12.72 -3.94 -10.54
CA GLY A 243 -12.46 -5.16 -9.77
C GLY A 243 -13.57 -5.45 -8.78
N SER A 244 -13.83 -6.74 -8.53
CA SER A 244 -14.69 -7.14 -7.42
C SER A 244 -13.94 -6.95 -6.10
N ASP A 245 -14.57 -6.36 -5.10
CA ASP A 245 -14.01 -6.24 -3.74
C ASP A 245 -14.04 -7.56 -2.94
N ALA A 246 -14.41 -8.66 -3.60
CA ALA A 246 -14.84 -9.94 -3.04
C ALA A 246 -13.75 -10.77 -2.34
N LYS A 247 -12.61 -10.20 -1.92
CA LYS A 247 -11.63 -10.97 -1.09
C LYS A 247 -12.02 -11.12 0.37
N THR A 248 -12.93 -10.30 0.89
CA THR A 248 -13.52 -10.48 2.22
C THR A 248 -14.99 -10.13 2.12
N GLY A 249 -15.89 -11.02 2.55
CA GLY A 249 -17.34 -10.80 2.55
C GLY A 249 -17.81 -9.54 3.30
N HIS A 250 -16.89 -8.77 3.87
CA HIS A 250 -17.10 -7.51 4.57
C HIS A 250 -16.96 -6.25 3.68
N SER A 251 -16.53 -6.38 2.44
CA SER A 251 -16.33 -5.21 1.56
C SER A 251 -17.62 -4.77 0.85
N ALA A 252 -18.56 -5.68 0.62
CA ALA A 252 -19.87 -5.34 0.09
C ALA A 252 -20.74 -4.78 1.24
N ARG A 253 -21.21 -3.54 1.07
CA ARG A 253 -22.05 -2.87 2.06
C ARG A 253 -23.14 -2.06 1.42
N MET A 254 -24.24 -1.92 2.14
CA MET A 254 -25.33 -1.01 1.81
C MET A 254 -25.14 0.29 2.58
N ILE A 255 -25.24 1.41 1.88
CA ILE A 255 -25.22 2.74 2.49
C ILE A 255 -26.62 3.35 2.31
N PRO A 256 -27.25 3.87 3.38
CA PRO A 256 -28.51 4.61 3.23
C PRO A 256 -28.33 5.77 2.26
N ALA A 257 -29.23 5.88 1.27
CA ALA A 257 -29.12 6.89 0.23
C ALA A 257 -29.65 8.24 0.73
N ARG A 258 -28.76 9.23 0.84
CA ARG A 258 -29.16 10.61 1.09
C ARG A 258 -29.69 11.26 -0.18
N ARG A 259 -30.72 12.10 -0.07
CA ARG A 259 -31.32 12.84 -1.22
C ARG A 259 -30.23 13.57 -2.04
N ALA A 260 -29.25 14.19 -1.39
CA ALA A 260 -28.16 14.90 -2.07
C ALA A 260 -27.25 13.94 -2.88
N ALA A 261 -27.00 12.73 -2.39
CA ALA A 261 -26.25 11.72 -3.12
C ALA A 261 -27.01 11.21 -4.35
N LEU A 262 -28.32 10.96 -4.21
CA LEU A 262 -29.18 10.56 -5.32
C LEU A 262 -29.33 11.68 -6.37
N ALA A 263 -29.40 12.94 -5.95
CA ALA A 263 -29.41 14.08 -6.87
C ALA A 263 -28.12 14.15 -7.70
N ALA A 264 -26.96 13.93 -7.06
CA ALA A 264 -25.68 13.88 -7.76
C ALA A 264 -25.60 12.71 -8.77
N VAL A 265 -26.16 11.55 -8.42
CA VAL A 265 -26.27 10.40 -9.34
C VAL A 265 -27.15 10.76 -10.54
N ARG A 266 -28.32 11.33 -10.32
CA ARG A 266 -29.22 11.78 -11.41
C ARG A 266 -28.54 12.78 -12.32
N GLU A 267 -27.93 13.83 -11.76
CA GLU A 267 -27.19 14.84 -12.52
C GLU A 267 -26.11 14.22 -13.41
N GLN A 268 -25.36 13.25 -12.87
CA GLN A 268 -24.31 12.57 -13.66
C GLN A 268 -24.91 11.67 -14.75
N ARG A 269 -26.00 10.95 -14.47
CA ARG A 269 -26.70 10.13 -15.48
C ARG A 269 -27.22 10.99 -16.61
N ASP A 270 -27.85 12.13 -16.32
CA ASP A 270 -28.33 13.07 -17.34
C ASP A 270 -27.18 13.62 -18.21
N LYS A 271 -26.02 13.91 -17.62
CA LYS A 271 -24.80 14.28 -18.37
C LYS A 271 -24.35 13.15 -19.28
N ASN A 272 -24.32 11.92 -18.76
CA ASN A 272 -23.89 10.75 -19.52
C ASN A 272 -24.82 10.49 -20.71
N THR A 273 -26.13 10.47 -20.49
CA THR A 273 -27.13 10.24 -21.55
C THR A 273 -27.01 11.27 -22.67
N ARG A 274 -26.81 12.55 -22.32
CA ARG A 274 -26.58 13.61 -23.33
C ARG A 274 -25.29 13.46 -24.13
N CYS A 275 -24.24 12.90 -23.52
CA CYS A 275 -22.93 12.80 -24.15
C CYS A 275 -22.66 11.46 -24.83
N PHE A 276 -23.26 10.36 -24.33
CA PHE A 276 -22.90 8.99 -24.70
C PHE A 276 -24.11 8.10 -25.01
N GLY A 277 -25.33 8.60 -24.82
CA GLY A 277 -26.54 7.77 -24.83
C GLY A 277 -26.79 7.06 -23.51
N ASP A 278 -27.82 6.22 -23.49
CA ASP A 278 -28.18 5.44 -22.30
C ASP A 278 -27.40 4.12 -22.26
N GLU A 279 -26.53 3.97 -21.28
CA GLU A 279 -25.63 2.81 -21.12
C GLU A 279 -25.71 2.30 -19.66
N GLU A 280 -26.62 1.34 -19.43
CA GLU A 280 -26.87 0.76 -18.09
C GLU A 280 -25.72 -0.14 -17.59
N ASP A 281 -24.86 -0.64 -18.47
CA ASP A 281 -23.70 -1.50 -18.16
C ASP A 281 -22.44 -0.70 -17.81
N LYS A 282 -22.47 0.62 -17.92
CA LYS A 282 -21.32 1.50 -17.65
C LYS A 282 -21.42 2.18 -16.29
N PRO A 283 -20.27 2.52 -15.68
CA PRO A 283 -20.25 3.26 -14.42
C PRO A 283 -20.97 4.60 -14.54
N ILE A 284 -21.65 4.99 -13.44
CA ILE A 284 -22.32 6.28 -13.33
C ILE A 284 -21.29 7.43 -13.45
N PHE A 285 -20.24 7.38 -12.64
CA PHE A 285 -19.20 8.41 -12.66
C PHE A 285 -18.08 8.01 -13.63
N ARG A 286 -18.02 8.71 -14.76
CA ARG A 286 -17.08 8.46 -15.86
C ARG A 286 -16.22 9.68 -16.16
N ALA A 287 -15.13 9.45 -16.87
CA ALA A 287 -14.32 10.53 -17.44
C ALA A 287 -15.10 11.28 -18.55
N PRO A 288 -14.75 12.53 -18.88
CA PRO A 288 -15.44 13.34 -19.91
C PRO A 288 -15.49 12.70 -21.31
N ARG A 289 -14.66 11.68 -21.56
CA ARG A 289 -14.66 10.93 -22.84
C ARG A 289 -15.30 9.54 -22.72
N GLY A 290 -16.12 9.30 -21.69
CA GLY A 290 -16.86 8.06 -21.48
C GLY A 290 -16.06 6.91 -20.83
N GLY A 291 -14.75 7.03 -20.69
CA GLY A 291 -13.89 6.01 -20.07
C GLY A 291 -13.98 6.00 -18.54
N LEU A 292 -13.32 5.01 -17.92
CA LEU A 292 -13.22 4.90 -16.45
C LEU A 292 -12.53 6.12 -15.81
N LEU A 293 -12.88 6.44 -14.58
CA LEU A 293 -12.34 7.56 -13.82
C LEU A 293 -10.83 7.40 -13.55
N GLY A 294 -10.01 8.21 -14.21
CA GLY A 294 -8.58 8.30 -13.94
C GLY A 294 -8.29 9.17 -12.72
N ALA A 295 -7.70 8.61 -11.67
CA ALA A 295 -7.36 9.35 -10.45
C ALA A 295 -6.48 10.59 -10.71
N ARG A 296 -5.60 10.54 -11.74
CA ARG A 296 -4.74 11.66 -12.12
C ARG A 296 -5.54 12.84 -12.70
N CYS A 297 -6.56 12.55 -13.52
CA CYS A 297 -7.40 13.59 -14.12
C CYS A 297 -8.25 14.28 -13.06
N VAL A 298 -8.86 13.50 -12.16
CA VAL A 298 -9.66 14.03 -11.05
C VAL A 298 -8.78 14.83 -10.08
N LYS A 299 -7.57 14.35 -9.76
CA LYS A 299 -6.62 15.13 -8.93
C LYS A 299 -6.24 16.46 -9.57
N LYS A 300 -6.00 16.49 -10.89
CA LYS A 300 -5.70 17.73 -11.61
C LYS A 300 -6.88 18.71 -11.55
N ASP A 301 -8.10 18.23 -11.72
CA ASP A 301 -9.31 19.06 -11.61
C ASP A 301 -9.47 19.63 -10.19
N ILE A 302 -9.32 18.78 -9.16
CA ILE A 302 -9.33 19.24 -7.75
C ILE A 302 -8.28 20.33 -7.52
N ASP A 303 -7.03 20.14 -8.00
CA ASP A 303 -5.96 21.11 -7.81
C ASP A 303 -6.29 22.47 -8.44
N GLN A 304 -6.89 22.46 -9.63
CA GLN A 304 -7.33 23.68 -10.33
C GLN A 304 -8.50 24.37 -9.62
N LEU A 305 -9.42 23.59 -9.02
CA LEU A 305 -10.52 24.11 -8.25
C LEU A 305 -10.06 24.69 -6.92
N CYS A 306 -9.13 24.04 -6.24
CA CYS A 306 -8.52 24.57 -5.02
C CYS A 306 -7.81 25.92 -5.27
N GLU A 307 -7.09 26.03 -6.39
CA GLU A 307 -6.44 27.26 -6.79
C GLU A 307 -7.47 28.36 -7.07
N ALA A 308 -8.54 28.07 -7.79
CA ALA A 308 -9.61 29.01 -8.06
C ALA A 308 -10.39 29.42 -6.79
N ALA A 309 -10.52 28.54 -5.82
CA ALA A 309 -11.18 28.78 -4.55
C ALA A 309 -10.27 29.44 -3.49
N GLY A 310 -8.97 29.57 -3.77
CA GLY A 310 -7.99 30.12 -2.81
C GLY A 310 -7.78 29.24 -1.57
N ILE A 311 -7.98 27.92 -1.70
CA ILE A 311 -7.83 26.97 -0.60
C ILE A 311 -6.64 26.03 -0.81
N GLU A 312 -6.17 25.42 0.27
CA GLU A 312 -5.08 24.45 0.21
C GLU A 312 -5.47 23.22 -0.61
N ARG A 313 -4.55 22.68 -1.42
CA ARG A 313 -4.75 21.49 -2.25
C ARG A 313 -5.00 20.24 -1.40
N PHE A 314 -5.96 19.44 -1.83
CA PHE A 314 -6.32 18.18 -1.18
C PHE A 314 -6.50 17.03 -2.19
N SER A 315 -6.66 15.82 -1.71
CA SER A 315 -6.98 14.64 -2.54
C SER A 315 -8.46 14.27 -2.42
N ALA A 316 -8.99 13.50 -3.37
CA ALA A 316 -10.38 13.03 -3.31
C ALA A 316 -10.71 12.28 -2.00
N HIS A 317 -9.70 11.82 -1.24
CA HIS A 317 -9.92 11.19 0.07
C HIS A 317 -10.43 12.18 1.12
N ALA A 318 -10.08 13.47 0.98
CA ALA A 318 -10.55 14.51 1.90
C ALA A 318 -12.09 14.63 1.95
N PHE A 319 -12.81 14.33 0.86
CA PHE A 319 -14.29 14.29 0.90
C PHE A 319 -14.80 13.21 1.88
N ARG A 320 -14.15 12.05 1.89
CA ARG A 320 -14.48 10.98 2.84
C ARG A 320 -14.11 11.36 4.27
N ASP A 321 -12.95 11.99 4.47
CA ASP A 321 -12.52 12.47 5.78
C ASP A 321 -13.47 13.56 6.27
N THR A 322 -13.91 14.46 5.40
CA THR A 322 -14.92 15.50 5.71
C THR A 322 -16.27 14.86 6.09
N PHE A 323 -16.77 13.90 5.30
CA PHE A 323 -18.00 13.19 5.66
C PHE A 323 -17.88 12.55 7.03
N ALA A 324 -16.78 11.84 7.27
CA ALA A 324 -16.56 11.12 8.52
C ALA A 324 -16.46 12.07 9.73
N THR A 325 -15.76 13.19 9.58
CA THR A 325 -15.67 14.24 10.62
C THR A 325 -17.06 14.83 10.93
N ARG A 326 -17.83 15.19 9.89
CA ARG A 326 -19.20 15.72 10.09
C ARG A 326 -20.14 14.69 10.71
N ALA A 327 -19.98 13.40 10.35
CA ALA A 327 -20.78 12.33 10.97
C ALA A 327 -20.48 12.21 12.47
N VAL A 328 -19.20 12.29 12.87
CA VAL A 328 -18.81 12.28 14.31
C VAL A 328 -19.34 13.51 15.01
N GLU A 329 -19.19 14.72 14.44
CA GLU A 329 -19.70 15.98 14.99
C GLU A 329 -21.22 15.96 15.16
N SER A 330 -21.94 15.27 14.26
CA SER A 330 -23.41 15.09 14.37
C SER A 330 -23.84 14.01 15.35
N GLY A 331 -22.91 13.35 16.06
CA GLY A 331 -23.21 12.33 17.06
C GLY A 331 -23.45 10.93 16.49
N MET A 332 -23.07 10.65 15.22
CA MET A 332 -23.20 9.30 14.65
C MET A 332 -22.35 8.33 15.46
N GLN A 333 -22.88 7.17 15.81
CA GLN A 333 -22.15 6.16 16.57
C GLN A 333 -20.98 5.58 15.78
N ALA A 334 -19.87 5.28 16.47
CA ALA A 334 -18.64 4.79 15.82
C ALA A 334 -18.86 3.50 15.01
N LYS A 335 -19.71 2.59 15.52
CA LYS A 335 -20.05 1.35 14.83
C LYS A 335 -20.80 1.61 13.52
N THR A 336 -21.80 2.48 13.55
CA THR A 336 -22.56 2.89 12.35
C THR A 336 -21.64 3.54 11.31
N LEU A 337 -20.77 4.44 11.76
CA LEU A 337 -19.81 5.09 10.85
C LEU A 337 -18.81 4.09 10.27
N GLN A 338 -18.33 3.12 11.07
CA GLN A 338 -17.48 2.03 10.58
C GLN A 338 -18.14 1.24 9.45
N GLU A 339 -19.41 0.88 9.61
CA GLU A 339 -20.19 0.11 8.62
C GLU A 339 -20.41 0.92 7.34
N ILE A 340 -20.84 2.18 7.44
CA ILE A 340 -21.02 3.08 6.29
C ILE A 340 -19.70 3.25 5.52
N LEU A 341 -18.60 3.51 6.23
CA LEU A 341 -17.31 3.69 5.61
C LEU A 341 -16.69 2.37 5.10
N GLY A 342 -17.07 1.23 5.66
CA GLY A 342 -16.45 -0.07 5.36
C GLY A 342 -15.00 -0.13 5.82
N HIS A 343 -14.73 0.26 7.08
CA HIS A 343 -13.44 0.06 7.72
C HIS A 343 -13.35 -1.36 8.28
N ALA A 344 -12.36 -2.13 7.85
CA ALA A 344 -12.13 -3.48 8.35
C ALA A 344 -11.77 -3.50 9.84
N ASP A 345 -11.09 -2.45 10.32
CA ASP A 345 -10.69 -2.27 11.71
C ASP A 345 -11.39 -1.04 12.28
N ILE A 346 -12.08 -1.24 13.42
CA ILE A 346 -12.76 -0.16 14.14
C ILE A 346 -11.75 0.87 14.69
N GLY A 347 -10.51 0.47 14.94
CA GLY A 347 -9.43 1.36 15.39
C GLY A 347 -9.24 2.57 14.47
N ILE A 348 -9.43 2.40 13.15
CA ILE A 348 -9.36 3.50 12.18
C ILE A 348 -10.45 4.53 12.46
N THR A 349 -11.68 4.08 12.73
CA THR A 349 -12.81 4.96 13.05
C THR A 349 -12.63 5.60 14.42
N MET A 350 -12.15 4.85 15.42
CA MET A 350 -11.92 5.35 16.78
C MET A 350 -10.83 6.42 16.82
N ASN A 351 -9.77 6.31 16.01
CA ASN A 351 -8.75 7.36 15.90
C ASN A 351 -9.34 8.68 15.37
N LEU A 352 -10.26 8.61 14.41
CA LEU A 352 -10.98 9.79 13.94
C LEU A 352 -11.86 10.39 15.05
N TYR A 353 -12.59 9.55 15.81
CA TYR A 353 -13.36 9.99 16.97
C TYR A 353 -12.48 10.69 18.00
N ALA A 354 -11.34 10.13 18.36
CA ALA A 354 -10.42 10.70 19.31
C ALA A 354 -9.97 12.11 18.88
N HIS A 355 -9.68 12.30 17.59
CA HIS A 355 -9.26 13.58 17.05
C HIS A 355 -10.39 14.63 17.10
N VAL A 356 -11.60 14.27 16.65
CA VAL A 356 -12.76 15.19 16.60
C VAL A 356 -13.29 15.51 17.99
N MET A 357 -13.28 14.53 18.90
CA MET A 357 -13.82 14.70 20.25
C MET A 357 -12.94 15.53 21.19
N GLU A 358 -11.67 15.74 20.86
CA GLU A 358 -10.82 16.61 21.68
C GLU A 358 -11.39 18.05 21.75
N SER A 359 -11.94 18.54 20.65
CA SER A 359 -12.64 19.83 20.60
C SER A 359 -13.99 19.87 21.32
N THR A 360 -14.61 18.70 21.54
CA THR A 360 -15.94 18.57 22.16
C THR A 360 -15.88 18.08 23.62
N LYS A 361 -14.73 17.64 24.11
CA LYS A 361 -14.56 17.12 25.48
C LYS A 361 -15.13 18.09 26.55
N ARG A 362 -14.81 19.37 26.42
CA ARG A 362 -15.26 20.38 27.39
C ARG A 362 -16.79 20.47 27.42
N ARG A 363 -17.43 20.59 26.26
CA ARG A 363 -18.89 20.66 26.15
C ARG A 363 -19.60 19.39 26.63
N GLN A 364 -18.96 18.22 26.44
CA GLN A 364 -19.51 16.95 26.92
C GLN A 364 -19.31 16.77 28.43
N MET A 365 -18.19 17.26 29.00
CA MET A 365 -18.01 17.27 30.45
C MET A 365 -19.02 18.18 31.14
N ASP A 366 -19.33 19.33 30.55
CA ASP A 366 -20.34 20.27 31.08
C ASP A 366 -21.78 19.67 31.02
N ALA A 367 -22.00 18.69 30.14
CA ALA A 367 -23.29 17.99 30.02
C ALA A 367 -23.44 16.77 30.94
N VAL A 368 -22.40 16.37 31.68
CA VAL A 368 -22.47 15.25 32.64
C VAL A 368 -23.07 15.74 33.97
N GLU A 369 -24.35 15.51 34.16
CA GLU A 369 -24.99 15.65 35.48
C GLU A 369 -24.56 14.49 36.41
N VAL A 370 -23.67 14.78 37.35
CA VAL A 370 -23.20 13.76 38.32
C VAL A 370 -24.16 13.65 39.51
N LEU A 371 -24.93 14.70 39.80
CA LEU A 371 -25.93 14.72 40.87
C LEU A 371 -27.26 15.28 40.29
N PRO A 372 -28.34 14.49 40.26
CA PRO A 372 -29.63 15.03 39.83
C PRO A 372 -30.13 16.05 40.86
N GLY A 373 -30.32 17.30 40.43
CA GLY A 373 -30.93 18.35 41.25
C GLY A 373 -30.00 19.19 42.11
N ALA A 374 -28.70 19.18 41.93
CA ALA A 374 -27.79 20.13 42.59
C ALA A 374 -27.95 21.50 41.90
N ALA A 375 -28.79 22.34 42.46
CA ALA A 375 -28.75 23.78 42.21
C ALA A 375 -27.35 24.29 42.63
N LEU A 376 -26.53 24.71 41.66
CA LEU A 376 -25.31 25.45 41.92
C LEU A 376 -25.69 26.79 42.55
N SER A 377 -25.70 26.85 43.88
CA SER A 377 -25.65 28.10 44.60
C SER A 377 -24.26 28.67 44.34
N ILE A 378 -24.21 29.67 43.50
CA ILE A 378 -23.02 30.48 43.26
C ILE A 378 -22.81 31.27 44.54
N ILE A 379 -21.73 30.99 45.28
CA ILE A 379 -21.14 31.90 46.27
C ILE A 379 -20.05 32.71 45.58
#